data_b5a262b500093826dd64303f8567d890
#
_entry.id   b5a262b500093826dd64303f8567d890
#
_cell.length_a   1.000
_cell.length_b   1.000
_cell.length_c   1.000
_cell.angle_alpha   90.00
_cell.angle_beta   90.00
_cell.angle_gamma   90.00
#
_symmetry.space_group_name_H-M   'P 1'
#
loop_
_entity.id
_entity.type
_entity.pdbx_description
1 polymer ?
#
loop_
_entity_poly.entity_id
_entity_poly.type
_entity_poly.pdbx_seq_one_letter_code
_entity_poly.pdbx_strand_id
1 'polypeptide(L)'
;MKQLEINKNYLLIKNWWEALDLTNYEKSFFNKEIISFNQKLFRLKEKKIRIVAYGKSGVGKSSVLNSLLNKDIFKTDIINGSTREIQAAEWAIEDQTLKSIVLLDSPGFDFCSIKFPKKTFSCINHSDLILFIVAGDINRNEVSEISSFIKDGKKIIIILNKIDLYEKMN
;
A
#
# COMPACT_ATOMS: atom_id res chain seq x y z
N MET A 1 -18.99 20.26 2.16
CA MET A 1 -19.05 19.59 3.49
C MET A 1 -17.86 18.67 3.73
N LYS A 2 -17.57 17.66 2.91
CA LYS A 2 -16.43 16.69 3.12
C LYS A 2 -15.05 17.35 3.23
N GLN A 3 -14.76 18.42 2.51
CA GLN A 3 -13.47 19.12 2.55
C GLN A 3 -13.21 19.83 3.90
N LEU A 4 -14.26 20.37 4.51
CA LEU A 4 -14.20 20.96 5.86
C LEU A 4 -13.92 19.89 6.92
N GLU A 5 -14.44 18.69 6.73
CA GLU A 5 -14.28 17.55 7.65
C GLU A 5 -12.85 16.99 7.66
N ILE A 6 -12.22 16.85 6.48
CA ILE A 6 -10.83 16.38 6.37
C ILE A 6 -9.87 17.39 7.01
N ASN A 7 -10.07 18.70 6.75
CA ASN A 7 -9.26 19.74 7.36
C ASN A 7 -9.46 19.80 8.89
N LYS A 8 -10.69 19.58 9.37
CA LYS A 8 -10.99 19.52 10.80
C LYS A 8 -10.30 18.34 11.48
N ASN A 9 -10.37 17.16 10.88
CA ASN A 9 -9.73 15.95 11.42
C ASN A 9 -8.20 16.07 11.43
N TYR A 10 -7.60 16.63 10.37
CA TYR A 10 -6.17 16.93 10.35
C TYR A 10 -5.77 17.87 11.50
N LEU A 11 -6.49 18.96 11.70
CA LEU A 11 -6.21 19.93 12.76
C LEU A 11 -6.37 19.32 14.14
N LEU A 12 -7.40 18.50 14.37
CA LEU A 12 -7.59 17.81 15.65
C LEU A 12 -6.44 16.87 15.96
N ILE A 13 -6.04 16.03 15.00
CA ILE A 13 -4.92 15.10 15.17
C ILE A 13 -3.61 15.84 15.36
N LYS A 14 -3.38 16.91 14.60
CA LYS A 14 -2.18 17.73 14.71
C LYS A 14 -2.10 18.39 16.10
N ASN A 15 -3.16 19.04 16.56
CA ASN A 15 -3.20 19.71 17.86
C ASN A 15 -3.00 18.70 19.00
N TRP A 16 -3.63 17.53 18.92
CA TRP A 16 -3.40 16.46 19.88
C TRP A 16 -1.94 16.00 19.89
N TRP A 17 -1.33 15.82 18.72
CA TRP A 17 0.05 15.40 18.59
C TRP A 17 1.03 16.45 19.16
N GLU A 18 0.80 17.72 18.87
CA GLU A 18 1.63 18.83 19.38
C GLU A 18 1.46 19.04 20.88
N ALA A 19 0.31 18.67 21.44
CA ALA A 19 0.06 18.71 22.88
C ALA A 19 0.72 17.56 23.67
N LEU A 20 1.25 16.53 22.99
CA LEU A 20 2.01 15.46 23.62
C LEU A 20 3.40 15.98 24.02
N ASP A 21 3.57 16.28 25.29
CA ASP A 21 4.86 16.73 25.86
C ASP A 21 5.77 15.51 26.13
N LEU A 22 6.33 14.97 25.07
CA LEU A 22 7.26 13.83 25.15
C LEU A 22 8.64 14.30 25.63
N THR A 23 9.17 13.63 26.63
CA THR A 23 10.54 13.81 27.09
C THR A 23 11.56 13.40 26.02
N ASN A 24 12.80 13.83 26.14
CA ASN A 24 13.87 13.44 25.19
C ASN A 24 14.11 11.92 25.19
N TYR A 25 13.91 11.27 26.32
CA TYR A 25 14.02 9.80 26.43
C TYR A 25 12.92 9.10 25.63
N GLU A 26 11.66 9.49 25.81
CA GLU A 26 10.51 8.95 25.06
C GLU A 26 10.63 9.21 23.56
N LYS A 27 11.07 10.40 23.15
CA LYS A 27 11.36 10.72 21.74
C LYS A 27 12.42 9.82 21.15
N SER A 28 13.46 9.47 21.91
CA SER A 28 14.50 8.57 21.43
C SER A 28 13.99 7.12 21.29
N PHE A 29 13.16 6.68 22.22
CA PHE A 29 12.56 5.36 22.25
C PHE A 29 11.54 5.17 21.11
N PHE A 30 10.67 6.16 20.88
CA PHE A 30 9.62 6.12 19.86
C PHE A 30 10.01 6.79 18.53
N ASN A 31 11.29 6.95 18.25
CA ASN A 31 11.75 7.74 17.10
C ASN A 31 11.16 7.25 15.75
N LYS A 32 11.09 5.94 15.53
CA LYS A 32 10.53 5.36 14.31
C LYS A 32 9.03 5.65 14.16
N GLU A 33 8.28 5.49 15.25
CA GLU A 33 6.85 5.73 15.34
C GLU A 33 6.53 7.22 15.11
N ILE A 34 7.33 8.10 15.70
CA ILE A 34 7.24 9.56 15.53
C ILE A 34 7.44 9.93 14.06
N ILE A 35 8.48 9.40 13.41
CA ILE A 35 8.76 9.65 11.99
C ILE A 35 7.60 9.14 11.14
N SER A 36 7.14 7.91 11.39
CA SER A 36 6.01 7.31 10.66
C SER A 36 4.73 8.13 10.81
N PHE A 37 4.43 8.58 12.03
CA PHE A 37 3.26 9.40 12.33
C PHE A 37 3.33 10.75 11.61
N ASN A 38 4.46 11.45 11.69
CA ASN A 38 4.65 12.73 11.01
C ASN A 38 4.51 12.60 9.48
N GLN A 39 5.00 11.51 8.89
CA GLN A 39 4.80 11.24 7.47
C GLN A 39 3.32 11.01 7.13
N LYS A 40 2.56 10.29 7.97
CA LYS A 40 1.11 10.12 7.79
C LYS A 40 0.38 11.46 7.92
N LEU A 41 0.73 12.26 8.92
CA LEU A 41 0.14 13.58 9.14
C LEU A 41 0.41 14.52 7.94
N PHE A 42 1.62 14.50 7.41
CA PHE A 42 1.97 15.24 6.21
C PHE A 42 1.13 14.83 5.00
N ARG A 43 0.94 13.51 4.78
CA ARG A 43 0.10 13.00 3.67
C ARG A 43 -1.37 13.40 3.82
N LEU A 44 -1.91 13.40 5.04
CA LEU A 44 -3.26 13.89 5.31
C LEU A 44 -3.40 15.38 4.93
N LYS A 45 -2.39 16.18 5.26
CA LYS A 45 -2.34 17.60 4.86
C LYS A 45 -2.32 17.76 3.33
N GLU A 46 -1.49 16.98 2.67
CA GLU A 46 -1.37 16.98 1.20
C GLU A 46 -2.54 16.29 0.49
N LYS A 47 -3.47 15.66 1.23
CA LYS A 47 -4.62 14.91 0.68
C LYS A 47 -4.18 13.82 -0.31
N LYS A 48 -3.07 13.16 -0.02
CA LYS A 48 -2.52 12.05 -0.81
C LYS A 48 -2.78 10.71 -0.11
N ILE A 49 -3.22 9.72 -0.88
CA ILE A 49 -3.38 8.33 -0.43
C ILE A 49 -2.35 7.47 -1.13
N ARG A 50 -1.73 6.54 -0.41
CA ARG A 50 -0.81 5.54 -0.95
C ARG A 50 -1.46 4.18 -0.98
N ILE A 51 -1.52 3.59 -2.16
CA ILE A 51 -2.05 2.25 -2.40
C ILE A 51 -0.90 1.38 -2.92
N VAL A 52 -0.63 0.27 -2.26
CA VAL A 52 0.41 -0.68 -2.67
C VAL A 52 -0.23 -1.94 -3.27
N ALA A 53 0.25 -2.37 -4.43
CA ALA A 53 -0.05 -3.69 -4.97
C ALA A 53 0.91 -4.71 -4.34
N TYR A 54 0.34 -5.76 -3.76
CA TYR A 54 1.06 -6.81 -3.06
C TYR A 54 0.55 -8.18 -3.49
N GLY A 55 1.42 -9.18 -3.52
CA GLY A 55 1.10 -10.53 -3.92
C GLY A 55 2.30 -11.25 -4.52
N LYS A 56 2.17 -12.53 -4.80
CA LYS A 56 3.23 -13.37 -5.39
C LYS A 56 3.77 -12.81 -6.69
N SER A 57 4.95 -13.30 -7.06
CA SER A 57 5.49 -13.08 -8.41
C SER A 57 4.55 -13.65 -9.46
N GLY A 58 4.36 -12.93 -10.57
CA GLY A 58 3.55 -13.41 -11.69
C GLY A 58 2.03 -13.32 -11.53
N VAL A 59 1.46 -12.87 -10.40
CA VAL A 59 0.00 -12.71 -10.23
C VAL A 59 -0.61 -11.54 -11.01
N GLY A 60 0.22 -10.68 -11.60
CA GLY A 60 -0.23 -9.55 -12.43
C GLY A 60 -0.41 -8.24 -11.68
N LYS A 61 0.38 -7.97 -10.62
CA LYS A 61 0.32 -6.70 -9.86
C LYS A 61 0.46 -5.47 -10.75
N SER A 62 1.53 -5.41 -11.53
CA SER A 62 1.82 -4.31 -12.46
C SER A 62 0.69 -4.14 -13.50
N SER A 63 0.15 -5.25 -14.01
CA SER A 63 -0.97 -5.22 -14.97
C SER A 63 -2.24 -4.64 -14.36
N VAL A 64 -2.58 -5.02 -13.11
CA VAL A 64 -3.73 -4.46 -12.40
C VAL A 64 -3.55 -2.95 -12.19
N LEU A 65 -2.35 -2.52 -11.79
CA LEU A 65 -2.09 -1.09 -11.61
C LEU A 65 -2.14 -0.30 -12.93
N ASN A 66 -1.61 -0.87 -14.03
CA ASN A 66 -1.69 -0.27 -15.35
C ASN A 66 -3.15 -0.15 -15.82
N SER A 67 -3.98 -1.17 -15.56
CA SER A 67 -5.41 -1.14 -15.86
C SER A 67 -6.14 -0.05 -15.07
N LEU A 68 -5.81 0.16 -13.79
CA LEU A 68 -6.38 1.24 -12.98
C LEU A 68 -6.00 2.62 -13.52
N LEU A 69 -4.78 2.77 -14.03
CA LEU A 69 -4.30 4.04 -14.60
C LEU A 69 -4.78 4.24 -16.04
N ASN A 70 -5.25 3.21 -16.71
CA ASN A 70 -5.48 3.16 -18.15
C ASN A 70 -4.23 3.61 -18.96
N LYS A 71 -3.05 3.19 -18.48
CA LYS A 71 -1.73 3.53 -19.05
C LYS A 71 -0.71 2.44 -18.69
N ASP A 72 0.23 2.15 -19.58
CA ASP A 72 1.33 1.22 -19.36
C ASP A 72 2.54 1.94 -18.73
N ILE A 73 2.46 2.21 -17.43
CA ILE A 73 3.51 2.88 -16.67
C ILE A 73 4.42 1.88 -15.97
N PHE A 74 3.81 0.85 -15.34
CA PHE A 74 4.54 -0.20 -14.63
C PHE A 74 5.00 -1.27 -15.61
N LYS A 75 6.27 -1.64 -15.56
CA LYS A 75 6.82 -2.68 -16.43
C LYS A 75 6.19 -4.04 -16.12
N THR A 76 5.58 -4.63 -17.11
CA THR A 76 5.00 -5.98 -17.05
C THR A 76 5.87 -6.91 -17.89
N ASP A 77 6.67 -7.76 -17.26
CA ASP A 77 7.40 -8.80 -17.99
C ASP A 77 6.72 -10.16 -17.77
N ILE A 78 6.64 -10.94 -18.84
CA ILE A 78 6.10 -12.30 -18.82
C ILE A 78 7.04 -13.26 -18.04
N ILE A 79 8.30 -12.87 -17.85
CA ILE A 79 9.32 -13.63 -17.11
C ILE A 79 9.19 -13.30 -15.62
N ASN A 80 9.00 -14.30 -14.80
CA ASN A 80 8.85 -14.19 -13.35
C ASN A 80 9.92 -13.28 -12.70
N GLY A 81 9.50 -12.26 -11.96
CA GLY A 81 10.39 -11.44 -11.13
C GLY A 81 10.91 -10.16 -11.78
N SER A 82 10.21 -9.61 -12.77
CA SER A 82 10.59 -8.37 -13.47
C SER A 82 10.67 -7.15 -12.58
N THR A 83 9.77 -7.01 -11.62
CA THR A 83 9.78 -5.87 -10.70
C THR A 83 10.79 -6.14 -9.58
N ARG A 84 12.02 -5.64 -9.75
CA ARG A 84 13.09 -5.75 -8.74
C ARG A 84 13.08 -4.59 -7.75
N GLU A 85 12.46 -3.48 -8.11
CA GLU A 85 12.38 -2.26 -7.31
C GLU A 85 10.95 -1.77 -7.22
N ILE A 86 10.66 -1.03 -6.14
CA ILE A 86 9.35 -0.39 -5.98
C ILE A 86 9.23 0.73 -7.02
N GLN A 87 8.18 0.66 -7.83
CA GLN A 87 7.83 1.72 -8.77
C GLN A 87 6.62 2.48 -8.21
N ALA A 88 6.54 3.77 -8.51
CA ALA A 88 5.45 4.63 -8.06
C ALA A 88 4.89 5.45 -9.22
N ALA A 89 3.57 5.59 -9.26
CA ALA A 89 2.89 6.46 -10.21
C ALA A 89 1.76 7.24 -9.50
N GLU A 90 1.56 8.48 -9.88
CA GLU A 90 0.43 9.27 -9.41
C GLU A 90 -0.80 9.01 -10.29
N TRP A 91 -1.91 8.70 -9.65
CA TRP A 91 -3.22 8.60 -10.27
C TRP A 91 -4.00 9.86 -9.94
N ALA A 92 -4.14 10.74 -10.91
CA ALA A 92 -4.96 11.93 -10.78
C ALA A 92 -6.44 11.53 -10.74
N ILE A 93 -7.15 12.01 -9.72
CA ILE A 93 -8.58 11.80 -9.56
C ILE A 93 -9.28 13.14 -9.61
N GLU A 94 -10.41 13.18 -10.30
CA GLU A 94 -11.32 14.35 -10.32
C GLU A 94 -12.19 14.37 -9.05
N ASP A 95 -11.56 14.29 -7.87
CA ASP A 95 -12.24 14.38 -6.59
C ASP A 95 -11.74 15.60 -5.81
N GLN A 96 -12.68 16.46 -5.38
CA GLN A 96 -12.36 17.66 -4.61
C GLN A 96 -11.78 17.36 -3.22
N THR A 97 -11.92 16.13 -2.72
CA THR A 97 -11.47 15.72 -1.38
C THR A 97 -10.04 15.23 -1.36
N LEU A 98 -9.55 14.63 -2.45
CA LEU A 98 -8.21 14.11 -2.61
C LEU A 98 -7.45 14.85 -3.72
N LYS A 99 -6.16 15.06 -3.52
CA LYS A 99 -5.29 15.67 -4.54
C LYS A 99 -4.80 14.62 -5.53
N SER A 100 -4.35 13.48 -5.02
CA SER A 100 -3.90 12.36 -5.84
C SER A 100 -3.87 11.05 -5.06
N ILE A 101 -3.92 9.93 -5.78
CA ILE A 101 -3.57 8.62 -5.27
C ILE A 101 -2.17 8.28 -5.80
N VAL A 102 -1.30 7.77 -4.93
CA VAL A 102 0.00 7.24 -5.32
C VAL A 102 -0.11 5.72 -5.35
N LEU A 103 -0.02 5.13 -6.54
CA LEU A 103 0.04 3.69 -6.73
C LEU A 103 1.49 3.23 -6.63
N LEU A 104 1.72 2.17 -5.87
CA LEU A 104 3.03 1.60 -5.62
C LEU A 104 3.02 0.15 -6.10
N ASP A 105 3.87 -0.18 -7.08
CA ASP A 105 4.11 -1.55 -7.50
C ASP A 105 5.25 -2.15 -6.69
N SER A 106 4.99 -3.24 -6.00
CA SER A 106 5.99 -3.94 -5.19
C SER A 106 6.56 -5.15 -5.91
N PRO A 107 7.84 -5.48 -5.67
CA PRO A 107 8.38 -6.78 -6.07
C PRO A 107 7.50 -7.92 -5.58
N GLY A 108 7.25 -8.91 -6.43
CA GLY A 108 6.56 -10.13 -6.04
C GLY A 108 7.35 -10.86 -4.95
N PHE A 109 6.63 -11.50 -4.03
CA PHE A 109 7.27 -12.36 -3.06
C PHE A 109 7.12 -13.83 -3.48
N ASP A 110 8.17 -14.60 -3.22
CA ASP A 110 8.15 -16.05 -3.28
C ASP A 110 8.40 -16.58 -1.87
N PHE A 111 7.51 -17.43 -1.37
CA PHE A 111 7.63 -18.00 -0.02
C PHE A 111 8.93 -18.78 0.23
N CYS A 112 9.67 -19.10 -0.83
CA CYS A 112 10.97 -19.75 -0.73
C CYS A 112 12.11 -18.78 -0.41
N SER A 113 11.93 -17.49 -0.54
CA SER A 113 12.96 -16.49 -0.20
C SER A 113 12.76 -15.98 1.23
N ILE A 114 13.68 -16.39 2.11
CA ILE A 114 13.66 -16.12 3.56
C ILE A 114 13.77 -14.61 3.92
N LYS A 115 13.95 -13.75 2.97
CA LYS A 115 14.13 -12.31 3.24
C LYS A 115 13.27 -11.44 2.34
N PHE A 116 12.19 -10.90 2.91
CA PHE A 116 11.55 -9.72 2.35
C PHE A 116 12.61 -8.62 2.17
N PRO A 117 12.73 -8.01 0.99
CA PRO A 117 13.52 -6.81 0.88
C PRO A 117 12.99 -5.78 1.89
N LYS A 118 13.86 -5.24 2.74
CA LYS A 118 13.50 -4.23 3.77
C LYS A 118 12.68 -3.07 3.16
N LYS A 119 12.93 -2.75 1.90
CA LYS A 119 12.21 -1.71 1.14
C LYS A 119 10.73 -2.05 0.93
N THR A 120 10.40 -3.31 0.59
CA THR A 120 9.01 -3.76 0.38
C THR A 120 8.22 -3.68 1.68
N PHE A 121 8.80 -4.14 2.79
CA PHE A 121 8.18 -4.04 4.11
C PHE A 121 7.93 -2.58 4.52
N SER A 122 8.90 -1.71 4.29
CA SER A 122 8.75 -0.28 4.54
C SER A 122 7.63 0.33 3.68
N CYS A 123 7.53 -0.05 2.41
CA CYS A 123 6.48 0.42 1.52
C CYS A 123 5.09 0.05 2.01
N ILE A 124 4.89 -1.21 2.41
CA ILE A 124 3.64 -1.72 2.97
C ILE A 124 3.28 -0.97 4.26
N ASN A 125 4.26 -0.79 5.16
CA ASN A 125 4.03 -0.09 6.43
C ASN A 125 3.60 1.37 6.22
N HIS A 126 4.07 2.01 5.16
CA HIS A 126 3.73 3.40 4.84
C HIS A 126 2.57 3.54 3.84
N SER A 127 1.92 2.44 3.44
CA SER A 127 0.71 2.47 2.62
C SER A 127 -0.55 2.66 3.48
N ASP A 128 -1.57 3.27 2.87
CA ASP A 128 -2.88 3.49 3.48
C ASP A 128 -3.86 2.37 3.11
N LEU A 129 -3.62 1.70 1.97
CA LEU A 129 -4.39 0.58 1.46
C LEU A 129 -3.47 -0.43 0.76
N ILE A 130 -3.74 -1.70 0.96
CA ILE A 130 -3.08 -2.82 0.28
C ILE A 130 -4.05 -3.43 -0.72
N LEU A 131 -3.69 -3.50 -2.00
CA LEU A 131 -4.33 -4.36 -2.98
C LEU A 131 -3.61 -5.71 -2.95
N PHE A 132 -4.22 -6.69 -2.30
CA PHE A 132 -3.67 -8.04 -2.22
C PHE A 132 -4.12 -8.83 -3.45
N ILE A 133 -3.21 -9.03 -4.41
CA ILE A 133 -3.52 -9.61 -5.72
C ILE A 133 -3.15 -11.10 -5.70
N VAL A 134 -4.14 -11.93 -6.02
CA VAL A 134 -4.01 -13.38 -6.15
C VAL A 134 -4.41 -13.82 -7.54
N ALA A 135 -3.82 -14.92 -8.01
CA ALA A 135 -4.21 -15.59 -9.24
C ALA A 135 -4.42 -17.07 -8.90
N GLY A 136 -5.68 -17.42 -8.60
CA GLY A 136 -6.04 -18.74 -8.13
C GLY A 136 -6.47 -18.81 -6.68
N ASP A 137 -6.47 -20.03 -6.16
CA ASP A 137 -6.85 -20.29 -4.78
C ASP A 137 -5.86 -19.64 -3.80
N ILE A 138 -6.42 -19.05 -2.77
CA ILE A 138 -5.63 -18.46 -1.68
C ILE A 138 -5.07 -19.59 -0.83
N ASN A 139 -3.76 -19.71 -0.75
CA ASN A 139 -3.11 -20.71 0.06
C ASN A 139 -2.94 -20.27 1.54
N ARG A 140 -2.54 -21.21 2.41
CA ARG A 140 -2.39 -20.97 3.85
C ARG A 140 -1.42 -19.83 4.18
N ASN A 141 -0.35 -19.68 3.40
CA ASN A 141 0.63 -18.62 3.63
C ASN A 141 0.06 -17.25 3.30
N GLU A 142 -0.70 -17.13 2.20
CA GLU A 142 -1.39 -15.90 1.81
C GLU A 142 -2.44 -15.51 2.86
N VAL A 143 -3.20 -16.49 3.39
CA VAL A 143 -4.13 -16.26 4.50
C VAL A 143 -3.41 -15.74 5.74
N SER A 144 -2.25 -16.33 6.07
CA SER A 144 -1.44 -15.90 7.21
C SER A 144 -0.95 -14.45 7.05
N GLU A 145 -0.50 -14.06 5.85
CA GLU A 145 -0.06 -12.69 5.57
C GLU A 145 -1.22 -11.69 5.64
N ILE A 146 -2.35 -12.00 5.01
CA ILE A 146 -3.56 -11.17 5.09
C ILE A 146 -3.94 -10.97 6.56
N SER A 147 -3.93 -12.05 7.36
CA SER A 147 -4.24 -12.00 8.78
C SER A 147 -3.25 -11.12 9.56
N SER A 148 -1.96 -11.16 9.22
CA SER A 148 -0.94 -10.31 9.83
C SER A 148 -1.20 -8.83 9.51
N PHE A 149 -1.45 -8.49 8.25
CA PHE A 149 -1.75 -7.11 7.87
C PHE A 149 -3.02 -6.57 8.55
N ILE A 150 -4.05 -7.42 8.71
CA ILE A 150 -5.27 -7.03 9.44
C ILE A 150 -4.95 -6.76 10.92
N LYS A 151 -4.14 -7.62 11.56
CA LYS A 151 -3.70 -7.40 12.95
C LYS A 151 -2.90 -6.10 13.10
N ASP A 152 -2.12 -5.73 12.09
CA ASP A 152 -1.37 -4.47 12.03
C ASP A 152 -2.25 -3.25 11.68
N GLY A 153 -3.58 -3.43 11.61
CA GLY A 153 -4.55 -2.37 11.32
C GLY A 153 -4.54 -1.88 9.87
N LYS A 154 -4.01 -2.67 8.93
CA LYS A 154 -4.00 -2.33 7.51
C LYS A 154 -5.35 -2.56 6.85
N LYS A 155 -5.74 -1.66 5.97
CA LYS A 155 -6.89 -1.86 5.08
C LYS A 155 -6.44 -2.68 3.87
N ILE A 156 -7.23 -3.70 3.50
CA ILE A 156 -6.90 -4.64 2.42
C ILE A 156 -8.09 -4.78 1.50
N ILE A 157 -7.83 -4.79 0.20
CA ILE A 157 -8.76 -5.26 -0.84
C ILE A 157 -8.08 -6.47 -1.50
N ILE A 158 -8.76 -7.61 -1.52
CA ILE A 158 -8.30 -8.81 -2.21
C ILE A 158 -8.81 -8.75 -3.64
N ILE A 159 -7.91 -8.92 -4.60
CA ILE A 159 -8.20 -8.91 -6.04
C ILE A 159 -7.86 -10.28 -6.60
N LEU A 160 -8.86 -10.99 -7.10
CA LEU A 160 -8.68 -12.20 -7.89
C LEU A 160 -8.42 -11.79 -9.34
N ASN A 161 -7.19 -12.01 -9.79
CA ASN A 161 -6.76 -11.73 -11.15
C ASN A 161 -6.67 -13.01 -11.98
N LYS A 162 -6.53 -12.88 -13.31
CA LYS A 162 -6.42 -13.99 -14.28
C LYS A 162 -7.63 -14.94 -14.27
N ILE A 163 -8.82 -14.40 -14.07
CA ILE A 163 -10.07 -15.19 -14.05
C ILE A 163 -10.34 -15.88 -15.39
N ASP A 164 -9.80 -15.33 -16.50
CA ASP A 164 -9.84 -15.91 -17.84
C ASP A 164 -9.21 -17.32 -17.93
N LEU A 165 -8.32 -17.65 -17.00
CA LEU A 165 -7.71 -18.99 -16.93
C LEU A 165 -8.66 -20.03 -16.33
N TYR A 166 -9.67 -19.61 -15.56
CA TYR A 166 -10.64 -20.51 -14.92
C TYR A 166 -11.83 -20.84 -15.81
N GLU A 167 -12.25 -19.91 -16.68
CA GLU A 167 -13.36 -20.14 -17.61
C GLU A 167 -13.06 -21.23 -18.66
N LYS A 168 -11.78 -21.56 -18.87
CA LYS A 168 -11.36 -22.62 -19.80
C LYS A 168 -11.32 -24.03 -19.19
N MET A 169 -11.62 -24.17 -17.91
CA MET A 169 -11.61 -25.48 -17.20
C MET A 169 -13.01 -26.07 -16.99
N ASN A 170 -14.06 -25.41 -17.47
CA ASN A 170 -15.43 -25.89 -17.58
C ASN A 170 -15.74 -26.13 -19.07
#